data_f85fa9e867e6081db920a41ea257b533
#
_entry.id   f85fa9e867e6081db920a41ea257b533
#
_cell.length_a   1.000
_cell.length_b   1.000
_cell.length_c   1.000
_cell.angle_alpha   90.00
_cell.angle_beta   90.00
_cell.angle_gamma   90.00
#
_symmetry.space_group_name_H-M   'P 1'
#
loop_
_entity.id
_entity.type
_entity.pdbx_description
1 polymer ?
#
loop_
_entity_poly.entity_id
_entity_poly.type
_entity_poly.pdbx_seq_one_letter_code
_entity_poly.pdbx_strand_id
1 'polypeptide(L)'
;DGGRREKDKTYIAKPVWEDASVGISDSSVISGSKEAIDEFIMKNRQHRYFFEEYIEGREFNIAILGGKSGPEVLPMAEIVFEDYPEGKPRIVGYEAKWHEGSFEYKHTVRKFGLEKEQAGLARRMTELCHRCWEVFGMKGYARVDFRLDTHGQPWILEVNANPCLSPDAGFFAAATQAGYPFSEVVKRIIEDAWK
;
A
#
# COMPACT_ATOMS: atom_id res chain seq x y z
N ASP A 1 -24.08 -3.54 2.01
CA ASP A 1 -24.20 -4.10 3.37
C ASP A 1 -23.49 -3.17 4.34
N GLY A 2 -24.30 -2.32 5.01
CA GLY A 2 -23.77 -1.41 6.01
C GLY A 2 -23.41 -2.16 7.29
N GLY A 3 -22.18 -2.70 7.35
CA GLY A 3 -21.65 -3.28 8.56
C GLY A 3 -21.80 -2.29 9.74
N ARG A 4 -22.20 -2.78 10.90
CA ARG A 4 -22.31 -1.98 12.13
C ARG A 4 -20.96 -1.32 12.41
N ARG A 5 -20.91 0.00 12.31
CA ARG A 5 -19.74 0.81 12.66
C ARG A 5 -19.66 0.87 14.18
N GLU A 6 -18.60 0.36 14.75
CA GLU A 6 -18.35 0.48 16.18
C GLU A 6 -17.87 1.90 16.45
N LYS A 7 -18.50 2.60 17.37
CA LYS A 7 -18.22 4.02 17.69
C LYS A 7 -16.79 4.31 18.10
N ASP A 8 -16.07 3.29 18.56
CA ASP A 8 -14.70 3.41 19.07
C ASP A 8 -13.64 3.10 18.00
N LYS A 9 -14.06 2.76 16.76
CA LYS A 9 -13.14 2.51 15.66
C LYS A 9 -12.81 3.78 14.90
N THR A 10 -11.62 3.80 14.32
CA THR A 10 -11.19 4.81 13.35
C THR A 10 -11.35 4.25 11.94
N TYR A 11 -11.80 5.06 11.02
CA TYR A 11 -11.98 4.71 9.62
C TYR A 11 -11.16 5.62 8.72
N ILE A 12 -10.77 5.10 7.55
CA ILE A 12 -10.24 5.89 6.46
C ILE A 12 -11.29 5.99 5.35
N ALA A 13 -11.59 7.22 4.95
CA ALA A 13 -12.49 7.51 3.82
C ALA A 13 -11.67 7.55 2.53
N LYS A 14 -12.05 6.73 1.55
CA LYS A 14 -11.39 6.68 0.25
C LYS A 14 -12.39 7.02 -0.86
N PRO A 15 -12.02 7.87 -1.84
CA PRO A 15 -12.87 8.13 -2.98
C PRO A 15 -13.08 6.84 -3.79
N VAL A 16 -14.31 6.65 -4.32
CA VAL A 16 -14.66 5.43 -5.07
C VAL A 16 -14.00 5.38 -6.45
N TRP A 17 -13.76 6.55 -7.06
CA TRP A 17 -13.35 6.66 -8.47
C TRP A 17 -11.91 7.19 -8.65
N GLU A 18 -11.19 7.41 -7.55
CA GLU A 18 -9.81 7.90 -7.59
C GLU A 18 -8.84 6.80 -7.16
N ASP A 19 -7.63 6.87 -7.72
CA ASP A 19 -6.51 6.02 -7.37
C ASP A 19 -5.29 6.85 -6.93
N ALA A 20 -4.15 6.22 -6.72
CA ALA A 20 -2.88 6.87 -6.43
C ALA A 20 -2.92 7.89 -5.27
N SER A 21 -3.78 7.67 -4.28
CA SER A 21 -4.02 8.54 -3.11
C SER A 21 -4.67 9.90 -3.43
N VAL A 22 -5.19 10.09 -4.64
CA VAL A 22 -5.96 11.31 -4.96
C VAL A 22 -7.17 11.41 -4.03
N GLY A 23 -7.35 12.56 -3.37
CA GLY A 23 -8.43 12.80 -2.42
C GLY A 23 -8.24 12.13 -1.04
N ILE A 24 -7.05 11.58 -0.75
CA ILE A 24 -6.68 11.05 0.56
C ILE A 24 -5.74 12.02 1.27
N SER A 25 -6.14 12.48 2.44
CA SER A 25 -5.39 13.40 3.31
C SER A 25 -5.55 13.01 4.77
N ASP A 26 -4.91 13.72 5.69
CA ASP A 26 -5.09 13.51 7.14
C ASP A 26 -6.57 13.57 7.56
N SER A 27 -7.35 14.44 6.93
CA SER A 27 -8.79 14.56 7.18
C SER A 27 -9.62 13.36 6.69
N SER A 28 -9.02 12.46 5.93
CA SER A 28 -9.67 11.20 5.51
C SER A 28 -9.70 10.16 6.62
N VAL A 29 -8.88 10.31 7.67
CA VAL A 29 -8.89 9.43 8.85
C VAL A 29 -9.82 10.03 9.89
N ILE A 30 -10.94 9.36 10.13
CA ILE A 30 -12.04 9.88 10.95
C ILE A 30 -12.51 8.89 12.02
N SER A 31 -13.10 9.41 13.09
CA SER A 31 -13.81 8.58 14.07
C SER A 31 -14.98 7.85 13.42
N GLY A 32 -15.29 6.64 13.90
CA GLY A 32 -16.46 5.87 13.48
C GLY A 32 -17.80 6.39 14.03
N SER A 33 -17.81 7.51 14.73
CA SER A 33 -19.05 8.14 15.19
C SER A 33 -19.90 8.60 13.99
N LYS A 34 -21.21 8.52 14.15
CA LYS A 34 -22.13 8.94 13.09
C LYS A 34 -21.93 10.41 12.73
N GLU A 35 -21.71 11.24 13.74
CA GLU A 35 -21.51 12.68 13.61
C GLU A 35 -20.28 13.01 12.76
N ALA A 36 -19.13 12.32 13.00
CA ALA A 36 -17.90 12.53 12.24
C ALA A 36 -18.06 12.10 10.78
N ILE A 37 -18.76 10.99 10.53
CA ILE A 37 -19.02 10.48 9.19
C ILE A 37 -19.96 11.41 8.43
N ASP A 38 -21.05 11.85 9.05
CA ASP A 38 -22.01 12.77 8.44
C ASP A 38 -21.33 14.11 8.10
N GLU A 39 -20.49 14.63 9.01
CA GLU A 39 -19.69 15.84 8.79
C GLU A 39 -18.73 15.67 7.61
N PHE A 40 -18.00 14.55 7.55
CA PHE A 40 -17.10 14.25 6.43
C PHE A 40 -17.86 14.20 5.10
N ILE A 41 -18.98 13.50 5.03
CA ILE A 41 -19.83 13.40 3.83
C ILE A 41 -20.35 14.77 3.42
N MET A 42 -20.78 15.58 4.39
CA MET A 42 -21.27 16.94 4.13
C MET A 42 -20.21 17.86 3.52
N LYS A 43 -18.98 17.78 4.02
CA LYS A 43 -17.85 18.56 3.50
C LYS A 43 -17.39 18.11 2.11
N ASN A 44 -17.59 16.84 1.77
CA ASN A 44 -17.05 16.20 0.57
C ASN A 44 -18.14 15.75 -0.43
N ARG A 45 -19.27 16.46 -0.52
CA ARG A 45 -20.45 16.09 -1.32
C ARG A 45 -20.21 15.90 -2.82
N GLN A 46 -19.08 16.38 -3.33
CA GLN A 46 -18.74 16.34 -4.75
C GLN A 46 -18.26 14.93 -5.19
N HIS A 47 -17.85 14.09 -4.24
CA HIS A 47 -17.33 12.77 -4.51
C HIS A 47 -18.08 11.71 -3.72
N ARG A 48 -18.01 10.47 -4.20
CA ARG A 48 -18.49 9.30 -3.49
C ARG A 48 -17.33 8.67 -2.75
N TYR A 49 -17.55 8.27 -1.50
CA TYR A 49 -16.55 7.65 -0.64
C TYR A 49 -17.04 6.29 -0.16
N PHE A 50 -16.11 5.38 0.08
CA PHE A 50 -16.29 4.22 0.93
C PHE A 50 -15.40 4.36 2.15
N PHE A 51 -15.74 3.63 3.21
CA PHE A 51 -15.05 3.69 4.49
C PHE A 51 -14.51 2.32 4.83
N GLU A 52 -13.21 2.25 5.11
CA GLU A 52 -12.55 1.06 5.62
C GLU A 52 -12.05 1.30 7.03
N GLU A 53 -11.94 0.25 7.83
CA GLU A 53 -11.30 0.35 9.14
C GLU A 53 -9.84 0.82 8.96
N TYR A 54 -9.47 1.89 9.66
CA TYR A 54 -8.08 2.35 9.67
C TYR A 54 -7.25 1.42 10.53
N ILE A 55 -6.33 0.70 9.91
CA ILE A 55 -5.41 -0.19 10.60
C ILE A 55 -4.18 0.62 11.04
N GLU A 56 -4.08 0.89 12.32
CA GLU A 56 -2.90 1.54 12.90
C GLU A 56 -1.71 0.58 12.91
N GLY A 57 -0.53 1.05 12.50
CA GLY A 57 0.69 0.26 12.51
C GLY A 57 1.64 0.56 11.35
N ARG A 58 2.40 -0.45 10.93
CA ARG A 58 3.43 -0.34 9.90
C ARG A 58 2.83 -0.54 8.51
N GLU A 59 3.40 0.11 7.50
CA GLU A 59 2.95 -0.05 6.10
C GLU A 59 4.04 -0.71 5.26
N PHE A 60 3.63 -1.62 4.36
CA PHE A 60 4.54 -2.32 3.45
C PHE A 60 3.99 -2.31 2.04
N ASN A 61 4.87 -2.02 1.07
CA ASN A 61 4.58 -2.17 -0.35
C ASN A 61 5.44 -3.31 -0.90
N ILE A 62 4.83 -4.41 -1.33
CA ILE A 62 5.53 -5.62 -1.72
C ILE A 62 5.33 -5.89 -3.21
N ALA A 63 6.42 -5.78 -3.96
CA ALA A 63 6.45 -6.02 -5.40
C ALA A 63 6.54 -7.52 -5.71
N ILE A 64 5.83 -7.96 -6.74
CA ILE A 64 5.87 -9.32 -7.28
C ILE A 64 6.21 -9.23 -8.76
N LEU A 65 7.24 -9.94 -9.18
CA LEU A 65 7.69 -9.99 -10.57
C LEU A 65 7.50 -11.39 -11.13
N GLY A 66 6.69 -11.50 -12.18
CA GLY A 66 6.53 -12.74 -12.94
C GLY A 66 7.80 -13.17 -13.65
N GLY A 67 7.77 -14.33 -14.27
CA GLY A 67 8.88 -14.85 -15.05
C GLY A 67 8.70 -16.31 -15.40
N LYS A 68 9.66 -16.89 -16.12
CA LYS A 68 9.58 -18.29 -16.58
C LYS A 68 9.40 -19.31 -15.45
N SER A 69 10.00 -19.05 -14.29
CA SER A 69 9.95 -19.91 -13.11
C SER A 69 8.75 -19.64 -12.19
N GLY A 70 7.84 -18.75 -12.60
CA GLY A 70 6.71 -18.29 -11.79
C GLY A 70 6.95 -16.92 -11.16
N PRO A 71 6.02 -16.46 -10.29
CA PRO A 71 6.12 -15.18 -9.60
C PRO A 71 7.20 -15.22 -8.51
N GLU A 72 7.95 -14.14 -8.41
CA GLU A 72 8.94 -13.91 -7.37
C GLU A 72 8.54 -12.68 -6.54
N VAL A 73 8.46 -12.83 -5.24
CA VAL A 73 8.28 -11.71 -4.32
C VAL A 73 9.63 -11.02 -4.12
N LEU A 74 9.71 -9.76 -4.51
CA LEU A 74 10.92 -8.95 -4.41
C LEU A 74 11.15 -8.48 -2.96
N PRO A 75 12.35 -7.97 -2.62
CA PRO A 75 12.62 -7.43 -1.30
C PRO A 75 11.53 -6.47 -0.82
N MET A 76 11.07 -6.69 0.41
CA MET A 76 9.92 -6.01 0.98
C MET A 76 10.27 -4.58 1.40
N ALA A 77 9.55 -3.63 0.87
CA ALA A 77 9.69 -2.23 1.22
C ALA A 77 8.73 -1.87 2.36
N GLU A 78 9.27 -1.47 3.50
CA GLU A 78 8.54 -0.80 4.57
C GLU A 78 8.48 0.70 4.30
N ILE A 79 7.31 1.29 4.43
CA ILE A 79 7.10 2.73 4.41
C ILE A 79 7.13 3.23 5.84
N VAL A 80 8.19 3.95 6.18
CA VAL A 80 8.44 4.48 7.53
C VAL A 80 8.05 5.95 7.55
N PHE A 81 7.26 6.33 8.54
CA PHE A 81 6.83 7.70 8.80
C PHE A 81 7.74 8.32 9.88
N GLU A 82 8.82 8.99 9.43
CA GLU A 82 9.82 9.58 10.32
C GLU A 82 9.33 10.93 10.87
N ASP A 83 9.58 11.18 12.14
CA ASP A 83 9.27 12.44 12.83
C ASP A 83 7.80 12.91 12.72
N TYR A 84 6.87 11.98 12.43
CA TYR A 84 5.45 12.32 12.41
C TYR A 84 4.97 12.74 13.80
N PRO A 85 4.34 13.93 13.93
CA PRO A 85 3.79 14.39 15.20
C PRO A 85 2.80 13.40 15.81
N GLU A 86 2.70 13.41 17.12
CA GLU A 86 1.67 12.65 17.82
C GLU A 86 0.27 13.02 17.32
N GLY A 87 -0.59 12.03 17.09
CA GLY A 87 -1.94 12.22 16.57
C GLY A 87 -2.03 12.45 15.05
N LYS A 88 -0.92 12.67 14.35
CA LYS A 88 -0.93 12.75 12.89
C LYS A 88 -1.10 11.34 12.28
N PRO A 89 -2.10 11.12 11.38
CA PRO A 89 -2.27 9.84 10.72
C PRO A 89 -1.03 9.43 9.93
N ARG A 90 -0.61 8.19 10.11
CA ARG A 90 0.51 7.60 9.35
C ARG A 90 -0.04 6.94 8.10
N ILE A 91 -0.30 7.74 7.07
CA ILE A 91 -0.85 7.30 5.79
C ILE A 91 -0.01 7.83 4.63
N VAL A 92 0.05 7.06 3.54
CA VAL A 92 0.62 7.53 2.28
C VAL A 92 -0.49 8.24 1.50
N GLY A 93 -0.82 9.46 1.93
CA GLY A 93 -1.80 10.32 1.30
C GLY A 93 -1.25 11.04 0.06
N TYR A 94 -2.05 11.97 -0.49
CA TYR A 94 -1.68 12.75 -1.66
C TYR A 94 -0.38 13.54 -1.47
N GLU A 95 -0.24 14.23 -0.34
CA GLU A 95 0.94 15.04 -0.02
C GLU A 95 2.21 14.18 0.02
N ALA A 96 2.15 12.96 0.58
CA ALA A 96 3.28 12.06 0.68
C ALA A 96 3.74 11.49 -0.68
N LYS A 97 2.84 11.45 -1.68
CA LYS A 97 3.17 10.91 -3.03
C LYS A 97 3.56 11.98 -4.04
N TRP A 98 2.91 13.15 -3.99
CA TRP A 98 2.91 14.06 -5.13
C TRP A 98 3.45 15.47 -4.82
N HIS A 99 3.58 15.82 -3.55
CA HIS A 99 4.02 17.15 -3.17
C HIS A 99 5.43 17.12 -2.55
N GLU A 100 6.47 17.13 -3.37
CA GLU A 100 7.89 17.03 -2.96
C GLU A 100 8.29 18.04 -1.87
N GLY A 101 7.62 19.18 -1.81
CA GLY A 101 7.85 20.21 -0.79
C GLY A 101 7.24 19.92 0.56
N SER A 102 6.26 19.01 0.65
CA SER A 102 5.51 18.73 1.88
C SER A 102 6.36 18.07 2.97
N PHE A 103 5.89 18.17 4.19
CA PHE A 103 6.43 17.43 5.32
C PHE A 103 6.28 15.92 5.08
N GLU A 104 5.10 15.49 4.65
CA GLU A 104 4.75 14.10 4.41
C GLU A 104 5.67 13.44 3.38
N TYR A 105 5.94 14.11 2.27
CA TYR A 105 6.86 13.59 1.24
C TYR A 105 8.27 13.36 1.77
N LYS A 106 8.80 14.32 2.54
CA LYS A 106 10.17 14.28 3.07
C LYS A 106 10.34 13.26 4.20
N HIS A 107 9.27 13.00 4.95
CA HIS A 107 9.28 12.15 6.13
C HIS A 107 8.59 10.79 5.93
N THR A 108 8.20 10.48 4.69
CA THR A 108 7.68 9.16 4.30
C THR A 108 8.77 8.43 3.51
N VAL A 109 9.57 7.63 4.19
CA VAL A 109 10.77 7.01 3.63
C VAL A 109 10.60 5.52 3.42
N ARG A 110 11.23 4.98 2.38
CA ARG A 110 11.23 3.56 2.08
C ARG A 110 12.46 2.88 2.69
N LYS A 111 12.24 1.79 3.44
CA LYS A 111 13.32 0.97 4.00
C LYS A 111 13.18 -0.49 3.59
N PHE A 112 14.30 -1.17 3.40
CA PHE A 112 14.39 -2.60 3.12
C PHE A 112 15.12 -3.31 4.25
N GLY A 113 14.87 -4.61 4.42
CA GLY A 113 15.59 -5.43 5.39
C GLY A 113 14.72 -6.32 6.27
N LEU A 114 13.40 -6.26 6.10
CA LEU A 114 12.45 -7.05 6.89
C LEU A 114 12.78 -8.54 6.89
N GLU A 115 13.23 -9.09 5.76
CA GLU A 115 13.55 -10.50 5.59
C GLU A 115 14.65 -10.97 6.54
N LYS A 116 15.61 -10.09 6.85
CA LYS A 116 16.70 -10.36 7.79
C LYS A 116 16.30 -10.17 9.23
N GLU A 117 15.48 -9.16 9.50
CA GLU A 117 15.11 -8.76 10.85
C GLU A 117 13.94 -9.59 11.40
N GLN A 118 12.96 -9.93 10.54
CA GLN A 118 11.70 -10.58 10.90
C GLN A 118 11.30 -11.65 9.88
N ALA A 119 12.14 -12.68 9.72
CA ALA A 119 11.97 -13.73 8.70
C ALA A 119 10.60 -14.44 8.77
N GLY A 120 10.03 -14.60 9.96
CA GLY A 120 8.70 -15.21 10.14
C GLY A 120 7.57 -14.37 9.55
N LEU A 121 7.62 -13.04 9.75
CA LEU A 121 6.68 -12.10 9.18
C LEU A 121 6.85 -12.02 7.66
N ALA A 122 8.09 -11.90 7.18
CA ALA A 122 8.39 -11.86 5.76
C ALA A 122 7.84 -13.09 5.03
N ARG A 123 8.01 -14.29 5.59
CA ARG A 123 7.43 -15.52 5.02
C ARG A 123 5.90 -15.46 4.93
N ARG A 124 5.21 -15.04 6.00
CA ARG A 124 3.74 -14.89 5.99
C ARG A 124 3.27 -13.92 4.91
N MET A 125 3.94 -12.78 4.75
CA MET A 125 3.60 -11.79 3.74
C MET A 125 3.90 -12.30 2.33
N THR A 126 4.99 -13.06 2.14
CA THR A 126 5.30 -13.76 0.88
C THR A 126 4.18 -14.73 0.49
N GLU A 127 3.71 -15.56 1.42
CA GLU A 127 2.60 -16.51 1.20
C GLU A 127 1.31 -15.77 0.79
N LEU A 128 1.00 -14.64 1.43
CA LEU A 128 -0.15 -13.80 1.08
C LEU A 128 0.01 -13.17 -0.32
N CYS A 129 1.21 -12.71 -0.67
CA CYS A 129 1.52 -12.18 -2.00
C CYS A 129 1.29 -13.23 -3.10
N HIS A 130 1.80 -14.45 -2.92
CA HIS A 130 1.58 -15.55 -3.86
C HIS A 130 0.09 -15.90 -3.96
N ARG A 131 -0.62 -15.91 -2.84
CA ARG A 131 -2.07 -16.16 -2.85
C ARG A 131 -2.84 -15.07 -3.60
N CYS A 132 -2.48 -13.80 -3.43
CA CYS A 132 -3.06 -12.71 -4.22
C CYS A 132 -2.78 -12.91 -5.71
N TRP A 133 -1.54 -13.24 -6.08
CA TRP A 133 -1.16 -13.50 -7.47
C TRP A 133 -2.04 -14.58 -8.10
N GLU A 134 -2.24 -15.69 -7.41
CA GLU A 134 -3.06 -16.82 -7.88
C GLU A 134 -4.55 -16.46 -7.98
N VAL A 135 -5.12 -15.91 -6.90
CA VAL A 135 -6.57 -15.61 -6.82
C VAL A 135 -6.99 -14.59 -7.87
N PHE A 136 -6.15 -13.59 -8.15
CA PHE A 136 -6.45 -12.56 -9.16
C PHE A 136 -5.93 -12.91 -10.56
N GLY A 137 -5.31 -14.08 -10.75
CA GLY A 137 -4.77 -14.50 -12.05
C GLY A 137 -3.74 -13.51 -12.60
N MET A 138 -2.88 -12.96 -11.72
CA MET A 138 -1.90 -11.94 -12.09
C MET A 138 -0.89 -12.48 -13.10
N LYS A 139 -0.40 -11.58 -13.96
CA LYS A 139 0.68 -11.83 -14.92
C LYS A 139 1.64 -10.65 -14.99
N GLY A 140 2.87 -10.92 -15.36
CA GLY A 140 3.90 -9.92 -15.56
C GLY A 140 4.42 -9.33 -14.25
N TYR A 141 3.66 -8.50 -13.58
CA TYR A 141 4.07 -7.85 -12.34
C TYR A 141 2.87 -7.31 -11.55
N ALA A 142 3.04 -7.17 -10.24
CA ALA A 142 2.02 -6.62 -9.36
C ALA A 142 2.67 -6.03 -8.10
N ARG A 143 1.89 -5.29 -7.31
CA ARG A 143 2.27 -4.85 -5.97
C ARG A 143 1.12 -5.11 -5.01
N VAL A 144 1.43 -5.69 -3.87
CA VAL A 144 0.48 -5.88 -2.78
C VAL A 144 0.88 -4.94 -1.65
N ASP A 145 -0.04 -4.08 -1.23
CA ASP A 145 0.17 -3.13 -0.16
C ASP A 145 -0.49 -3.64 1.13
N PHE A 146 0.25 -3.56 2.23
CA PHE A 146 -0.16 -4.11 3.51
C PHE A 146 -0.09 -3.07 4.63
N ARG A 147 -0.98 -3.24 5.61
CA ARG A 147 -0.80 -2.73 6.97
C ARG A 147 -0.50 -3.90 7.90
N LEU A 148 0.48 -3.71 8.75
CA LEU A 148 0.76 -4.60 9.88
C LEU A 148 0.26 -3.92 11.14
N ASP A 149 -0.77 -4.50 11.76
CA ASP A 149 -1.33 -3.94 12.99
C ASP A 149 -0.38 -4.08 14.20
N THR A 150 -0.78 -3.50 15.33
CA THR A 150 0.00 -3.54 16.57
C THR A 150 0.16 -4.93 17.17
N HIS A 151 -0.63 -5.91 16.72
CA HIS A 151 -0.55 -7.32 17.11
C HIS A 151 0.29 -8.16 16.14
N GLY A 152 0.85 -7.54 15.10
CA GLY A 152 1.66 -8.22 14.08
C GLY A 152 0.85 -9.01 13.07
N GLN A 153 -0.45 -8.66 12.90
CA GLN A 153 -1.31 -9.25 11.87
C GLN A 153 -1.22 -8.40 10.58
N PRO A 154 -0.82 -8.98 9.44
CA PRO A 154 -0.85 -8.29 8.16
C PRO A 154 -2.27 -8.21 7.60
N TRP A 155 -2.65 -7.04 7.13
CA TRP A 155 -3.90 -6.71 6.45
C TRP A 155 -3.58 -6.23 5.05
N ILE A 156 -4.20 -6.82 4.03
CA ILE A 156 -4.05 -6.39 2.64
C ILE A 156 -4.90 -5.14 2.44
N LEU A 157 -4.25 -4.04 2.01
CA LEU A 157 -4.93 -2.79 1.68
C LEU A 157 -5.41 -2.79 0.23
N GLU A 158 -4.51 -3.18 -0.69
CA GLU A 158 -4.82 -3.23 -2.12
C GLU A 158 -3.90 -4.21 -2.84
N VAL A 159 -4.35 -4.68 -4.00
CA VAL A 159 -3.54 -5.41 -4.97
C VAL A 159 -3.50 -4.59 -6.26
N ASN A 160 -2.36 -4.00 -6.55
CA ASN A 160 -2.15 -3.18 -7.72
C ASN A 160 -1.59 -4.03 -8.86
N ALA A 161 -2.39 -4.21 -9.92
CA ALA A 161 -2.03 -5.01 -11.09
C ALA A 161 -1.14 -4.26 -12.10
N ASN A 162 -0.96 -2.95 -11.94
CA ASN A 162 -0.15 -2.11 -12.82
C ASN A 162 0.61 -1.03 -11.99
N PRO A 163 1.50 -1.45 -11.08
CA PRO A 163 2.28 -0.47 -10.32
C PRO A 163 3.23 0.31 -11.23
N CYS A 164 3.49 1.58 -10.87
CA CYS A 164 4.38 2.44 -11.63
C CYS A 164 5.78 1.83 -11.76
N LEU A 165 6.34 1.83 -12.99
CA LEU A 165 7.67 1.32 -13.34
C LEU A 165 8.72 2.41 -13.53
N SER A 166 8.42 3.68 -13.24
CA SER A 166 9.44 4.74 -13.32
C SER A 166 10.63 4.45 -12.38
N PRO A 167 11.82 4.95 -12.71
CA PRO A 167 13.05 4.64 -11.95
C PRO A 167 13.00 4.99 -10.46
N ASP A 168 12.20 5.98 -10.08
CA ASP A 168 11.95 6.45 -8.72
C ASP A 168 10.81 5.71 -8.00
N ALA A 169 10.04 4.91 -8.76
CA ALA A 169 8.89 4.20 -8.21
C ALA A 169 9.26 3.03 -7.29
N GLY A 170 8.34 2.69 -6.38
CA GLY A 170 8.53 1.65 -5.39
C GLY A 170 8.79 0.27 -5.96
N PHE A 171 8.16 -0.07 -7.08
CA PHE A 171 8.38 -1.35 -7.74
C PHE A 171 9.83 -1.49 -8.22
N PHE A 172 10.33 -0.46 -8.91
CA PHE A 172 11.70 -0.50 -9.43
C PHE A 172 12.75 -0.42 -8.32
N ALA A 173 12.47 0.28 -7.23
CA ALA A 173 13.35 0.27 -6.06
C ALA A 173 13.50 -1.15 -5.46
N ALA A 174 12.42 -1.92 -5.37
CA ALA A 174 12.46 -3.32 -4.92
C ALA A 174 13.22 -4.22 -5.90
N ALA A 175 13.03 -4.02 -7.23
CA ALA A 175 13.76 -4.75 -8.25
C ALA A 175 15.27 -4.44 -8.21
N THR A 176 15.63 -3.19 -8.02
CA THR A 176 17.04 -2.77 -7.84
C THR A 176 17.66 -3.39 -6.60
N GLN A 177 16.91 -3.45 -5.49
CA GLN A 177 17.34 -4.08 -4.25
C GLN A 177 17.55 -5.60 -4.43
N ALA A 178 16.80 -6.24 -5.34
CA ALA A 178 17.00 -7.64 -5.75
C ALA A 178 18.17 -7.83 -6.75
N GLY A 179 18.78 -6.73 -7.22
CA GLY A 179 19.88 -6.77 -8.21
C GLY A 179 19.41 -6.85 -9.66
N TYR A 180 18.13 -6.59 -9.96
CA TYR A 180 17.61 -6.61 -11.31
C TYR A 180 17.74 -5.26 -12.01
N PRO A 181 18.42 -5.18 -13.16
CA PRO A 181 18.39 -3.99 -14.01
C PRO A 181 17.01 -3.85 -14.69
N PHE A 182 16.65 -2.65 -15.09
CA PHE A 182 15.36 -2.35 -15.72
C PHE A 182 15.05 -3.25 -16.92
N SER A 183 16.06 -3.53 -17.75
CA SER A 183 15.92 -4.40 -18.92
C SER A 183 15.50 -5.83 -18.57
N GLU A 184 16.02 -6.37 -17.46
CA GLU A 184 15.63 -7.71 -16.99
C GLU A 184 14.21 -7.71 -16.43
N VAL A 185 13.81 -6.65 -15.72
CA VAL A 185 12.43 -6.49 -15.24
C VAL A 185 11.45 -6.49 -16.40
N VAL A 186 11.68 -5.64 -17.41
CA VAL A 186 10.83 -5.55 -18.61
C VAL A 186 10.76 -6.87 -19.35
N LYS A 187 11.92 -7.51 -19.55
CA LYS A 187 12.00 -8.82 -20.21
C LYS A 187 11.14 -9.87 -19.47
N ARG A 188 11.26 -9.96 -18.16
CA ARG A 188 10.48 -10.92 -17.34
C ARG A 188 8.98 -10.64 -17.40
N ILE A 189 8.57 -9.38 -17.37
CA ILE A 189 7.16 -8.97 -17.52
C ILE A 189 6.61 -9.47 -18.86
N ILE A 190 7.33 -9.23 -19.96
CA ILE A 190 6.92 -9.65 -21.30
C ILE A 190 6.85 -11.18 -21.37
N GLU A 191 7.89 -11.89 -20.92
CA GLU A 191 7.95 -13.35 -20.95
C GLU A 191 6.82 -14.02 -20.16
N ASP A 192 6.35 -13.40 -19.08
CA ASP A 192 5.25 -13.94 -18.28
C ASP A 192 3.88 -13.59 -18.86
N ALA A 193 3.72 -12.40 -19.45
CA ALA A 193 2.48 -11.96 -20.08
C ALA A 193 2.08 -12.81 -21.30
N TRP A 194 3.05 -13.43 -21.98
CA TRP A 194 2.84 -14.24 -23.18
C TRP A 194 2.62 -15.74 -22.90
N LYS A 195 2.56 -16.16 -21.64
CA LYS A 195 2.11 -17.49 -21.22
C LYS A 195 0.58 -17.57 -21.19
#